data_c68fd9d303053c2bd670f09340e0acc9
#
_entry.id   c68fd9d303053c2bd670f09340e0acc9
#
_cell.length_a   1.000
_cell.length_b   1.000
_cell.length_c   1.000
_cell.angle_alpha   90.00
_cell.angle_beta   90.00
_cell.angle_gamma   90.00
#
_symmetry.space_group_name_H-M   'P 1'
#
loop_
_entity.id
_entity.type
_entity.pdbx_description
1 polymer ?
#
loop_
_entity_poly.entity_id
_entity_poly.type
_entity_poly.pdbx_seq_one_letter_code
_entity_poly.pdbx_strand_id
1 'polypeptide(L)'
;ASMRRSPAHGSSFRPIHHGLLVEMVERFAVDAYGGFLLDPYYLPAARSGILQNHKALAGSAVSRATMAGIREFPQIPLFPGVVADFLRNVIELDRNQTASKRLERIPSVASFLEEHLTKGEIHIEAGKMEYPDILYKNQSGTFSLHRTSSMVSEVAPVVLFLRYLVGPRSLLIIEEPESHLHPENQRQMATAIVKLVRAGVKVLVTTHSDYFFQQLNNFIMLSQLTEKDRVSHGYSHDD
;
A
#
# COMPACT_ATOMS: atom_id res chain seq x y z
N ALA A 1 20.99 -61.48 -25.49
CA ALA A 1 20.56 -60.14 -25.95
C ALA A 1 20.08 -59.35 -24.75
N SER A 2 20.96 -58.47 -24.25
CA SER A 2 20.75 -57.62 -23.07
C SER A 2 20.25 -56.26 -23.55
N MET A 3 18.98 -55.96 -23.34
CA MET A 3 18.44 -54.62 -23.57
C MET A 3 18.77 -53.72 -22.34
N ARG A 4 19.64 -52.77 -22.52
CA ARG A 4 19.88 -51.65 -21.56
C ARG A 4 18.73 -50.65 -21.70
N ARG A 5 18.00 -50.39 -20.60
CA ARG A 5 17.03 -49.29 -20.50
C ARG A 5 17.82 -48.02 -20.18
N SER A 6 17.65 -46.98 -21.00
CA SER A 6 18.10 -45.63 -20.72
C SER A 6 17.28 -44.99 -19.59
N PRO A 7 17.88 -44.21 -18.68
CA PRO A 7 17.12 -43.46 -17.69
C PRO A 7 16.46 -42.23 -18.32
N ALA A 8 15.17 -42.07 -18.06
CA ALA A 8 14.41 -40.89 -18.42
C ALA A 8 14.97 -39.66 -17.67
N HIS A 9 15.38 -38.65 -18.40
CA HIS A 9 15.66 -37.33 -17.88
C HIS A 9 14.35 -36.69 -17.40
N GLY A 10 14.05 -36.82 -16.11
CA GLY A 10 13.06 -35.97 -15.46
C GLY A 10 13.64 -34.60 -15.24
N SER A 11 13.17 -33.63 -16.01
CA SER A 11 13.45 -32.22 -15.73
C SER A 11 12.74 -31.85 -14.42
N SER A 12 13.50 -31.85 -13.31
CA SER A 12 13.01 -31.32 -12.04
C SER A 12 12.86 -29.79 -12.18
N PHE A 13 11.65 -29.33 -12.41
CA PHE A 13 11.31 -27.92 -12.21
C PHE A 13 11.52 -27.61 -10.72
N ARG A 14 12.60 -26.94 -10.40
CA ARG A 14 12.78 -26.38 -9.06
C ARG A 14 11.85 -25.16 -8.95
N PRO A 15 10.97 -25.08 -7.95
CA PRO A 15 10.19 -23.87 -7.74
C PRO A 15 11.15 -22.70 -7.52
N ILE A 16 10.99 -21.65 -8.32
CA ILE A 16 11.75 -20.41 -8.15
C ILE A 16 11.40 -19.90 -6.76
N HIS A 17 12.40 -19.84 -5.88
CA HIS A 17 12.21 -19.33 -4.53
C HIS A 17 11.68 -17.89 -4.63
N HIS A 18 10.62 -17.58 -3.87
CA HIS A 18 9.96 -16.27 -3.84
C HIS A 18 10.97 -15.12 -3.64
N GLY A 19 12.04 -15.35 -2.85
CA GLY A 19 13.15 -14.41 -2.69
C GLY A 19 13.87 -14.05 -3.99
N LEU A 20 13.99 -15.00 -4.92
CA LEU A 20 14.65 -14.78 -6.20
C LEU A 20 13.82 -13.91 -7.14
N LEU A 21 12.48 -14.02 -7.08
CA LEU A 21 11.57 -13.15 -7.83
C LEU A 21 11.60 -11.72 -7.30
N VAL A 22 11.61 -11.54 -5.97
CA VAL A 22 11.73 -10.21 -5.35
C VAL A 22 13.08 -9.59 -5.73
N GLU A 23 14.17 -10.33 -5.63
CA GLU A 23 15.51 -9.86 -6.01
C GLU A 23 15.62 -9.53 -7.51
N MET A 24 14.97 -10.30 -8.38
CA MET A 24 14.93 -10.00 -9.81
C MET A 24 14.09 -8.74 -10.10
N VAL A 25 12.95 -8.56 -9.43
CA VAL A 25 12.13 -7.35 -9.59
C VAL A 25 12.86 -6.12 -9.05
N GLU A 26 13.54 -6.24 -7.91
CA GLU A 26 14.37 -5.17 -7.37
C GLU A 26 15.53 -4.82 -8.30
N ARG A 27 16.26 -5.81 -8.84
CA ARG A 27 17.32 -5.58 -9.83
C ARG A 27 16.77 -4.96 -11.12
N PHE A 28 15.66 -5.46 -11.63
CA PHE A 28 15.05 -4.89 -12.84
C PHE A 28 14.59 -3.45 -12.59
N ALA A 29 14.02 -3.16 -11.43
CA ALA A 29 13.65 -1.79 -11.05
C ALA A 29 14.89 -0.89 -10.91
N VAL A 30 15.98 -1.37 -10.32
CA VAL A 30 17.24 -0.65 -10.20
C VAL A 30 17.86 -0.37 -11.59
N ASP A 31 17.89 -1.36 -12.47
CA ASP A 31 18.45 -1.23 -13.82
C ASP A 31 17.59 -0.35 -14.73
N ALA A 32 16.26 -0.48 -14.64
CA ALA A 32 15.32 0.30 -15.45
C ALA A 32 15.22 1.78 -15.02
N TYR A 33 15.49 2.10 -13.77
CA TYR A 33 15.32 3.44 -13.21
C TYR A 33 16.63 4.12 -12.80
N GLY A 34 17.77 3.62 -13.27
CA GLY A 34 19.06 4.33 -13.14
C GLY A 34 19.65 4.32 -11.73
N GLY A 35 19.56 3.21 -11.00
CA GLY A 35 20.32 3.01 -9.76
C GLY A 35 19.78 3.79 -8.55
N PHE A 36 18.57 4.33 -8.60
CA PHE A 36 17.90 4.89 -7.42
C PHE A 36 17.35 3.73 -6.59
N LEU A 37 17.93 3.50 -5.42
CA LEU A 37 17.32 2.67 -4.39
C LEU A 37 15.99 3.31 -4.01
N LEU A 38 14.89 2.67 -4.45
CA LEU A 38 13.54 3.05 -4.08
C LEU A 38 13.14 2.22 -2.86
N ASP A 39 12.56 2.87 -1.86
CA ASP A 39 11.93 2.16 -0.75
C ASP A 39 10.55 1.67 -1.20
N PRO A 40 10.35 0.35 -1.43
CA PRO A 40 9.07 -0.16 -1.89
C PRO A 40 8.10 -0.28 -0.72
N TYR A 41 6.90 0.24 -0.92
CA TYR A 41 5.76 0.05 -0.02
C TYR A 41 4.60 -0.55 -0.80
N TYR A 42 4.02 -1.60 -0.26
CA TYR A 42 2.94 -2.33 -0.90
C TYR A 42 1.66 -2.27 -0.08
N LEU A 43 0.57 -1.89 -0.72
CA LEU A 43 -0.78 -1.82 -0.17
C LEU A 43 -1.66 -2.84 -0.91
N PRO A 44 -1.91 -4.02 -0.32
CA PRO A 44 -2.72 -5.07 -0.96
C PRO A 44 -4.19 -4.68 -1.11
N ALA A 45 -4.92 -5.35 -1.98
CA ALA A 45 -6.36 -5.18 -2.13
C ALA A 45 -7.11 -5.47 -0.82
N ALA A 46 -6.64 -6.45 -0.03
CA ALA A 46 -7.23 -6.81 1.27
C ALA A 46 -6.74 -5.92 2.44
N ARG A 47 -6.15 -4.75 2.18
CA ARG A 47 -5.49 -3.88 3.17
C ARG A 47 -6.37 -3.50 4.35
N SER A 48 -7.65 -3.24 4.13
CA SER A 48 -8.58 -2.88 5.20
C SER A 48 -8.79 -4.02 6.19
N GLY A 49 -9.00 -5.24 5.70
CA GLY A 49 -9.17 -6.43 6.53
C GLY A 49 -7.91 -6.76 7.33
N ILE A 50 -6.73 -6.64 6.72
CA ILE A 50 -5.46 -6.87 7.39
C ILE A 50 -5.24 -5.80 8.47
N LEU A 51 -5.48 -4.52 8.15
CA LEU A 51 -5.31 -3.41 9.07
C LEU A 51 -6.26 -3.54 10.29
N GLN A 52 -7.51 -3.91 10.09
CA GLN A 52 -8.47 -4.11 11.18
C GLN A 52 -8.08 -5.26 12.10
N ASN A 53 -7.44 -6.30 11.58
CA ASN A 53 -7.08 -7.51 12.31
C ASN A 53 -5.58 -7.62 12.65
N HIS A 54 -4.79 -6.55 12.45
CA HIS A 54 -3.33 -6.59 12.58
C HIS A 54 -2.84 -7.15 13.93
N LYS A 55 -3.50 -6.83 15.04
CA LYS A 55 -3.15 -7.34 16.38
C LYS A 55 -3.36 -8.85 16.51
N ALA A 56 -4.49 -9.35 16.01
CA ALA A 56 -4.79 -10.79 16.04
C ALA A 56 -3.85 -11.57 15.12
N LEU A 57 -3.55 -11.01 13.96
CA LEU A 57 -2.62 -11.61 12.99
C LEU A 57 -1.20 -11.66 13.54
N ALA A 58 -0.71 -10.58 14.13
CA ALA A 58 0.59 -10.52 14.77
C ALA A 58 0.69 -11.50 15.96
N GLY A 59 -0.30 -11.53 16.84
CA GLY A 59 -0.36 -12.46 17.97
C GLY A 59 -0.36 -13.92 17.52
N SER A 60 -1.06 -14.25 16.45
CA SER A 60 -1.05 -15.62 15.90
C SER A 60 0.31 -16.01 15.31
N ALA A 61 1.00 -15.08 14.66
CA ALA A 61 2.35 -15.30 14.13
C ALA A 61 3.37 -15.56 15.26
N VAL A 62 3.33 -14.75 16.33
CA VAL A 62 4.18 -14.95 17.52
C VAL A 62 3.87 -16.28 18.20
N SER A 63 2.60 -16.63 18.42
CA SER A 63 2.23 -17.92 19.03
C SER A 63 2.73 -19.11 18.22
N ARG A 64 2.70 -19.04 16.90
CA ARG A 64 3.28 -20.11 16.06
C ARG A 64 4.79 -20.17 16.14
N ALA A 65 5.47 -19.03 16.14
CA ALA A 65 6.92 -18.96 16.26
C ALA A 65 7.40 -19.57 17.61
N THR A 66 6.70 -19.30 18.71
CA THR A 66 7.04 -19.86 20.02
C THR A 66 6.74 -21.36 20.15
N MET A 67 5.79 -21.88 19.39
CA MET A 67 5.46 -23.32 19.34
C MET A 67 6.25 -24.08 18.26
N ALA A 68 6.98 -23.38 17.40
CA ALA A 68 7.87 -23.99 16.41
C ALA A 68 8.98 -24.76 17.13
N GLY A 69 9.02 -26.06 16.96
CA GLY A 69 9.93 -26.99 17.68
C GLY A 69 9.25 -27.82 18.77
N ILE A 70 8.01 -27.48 19.21
CA ILE A 70 7.22 -28.29 20.14
C ILE A 70 6.15 -29.10 19.40
N ARG A 71 5.66 -28.57 18.28
CA ARG A 71 4.70 -29.24 17.38
C ARG A 71 5.15 -29.09 15.93
N GLU A 72 5.02 -30.16 15.14
CA GLU A 72 5.16 -30.07 13.70
C GLU A 72 3.95 -29.32 13.12
N PHE A 73 4.18 -28.08 12.72
CA PHE A 73 3.23 -27.34 11.90
C PHE A 73 3.60 -27.52 10.42
N PRO A 74 2.60 -27.62 9.51
CA PRO A 74 2.91 -27.57 8.07
C PRO A 74 3.72 -26.29 7.80
N GLN A 75 4.82 -26.40 7.04
CA GLN A 75 5.69 -25.29 6.64
C GLN A 75 5.03 -24.40 5.58
N ILE A 76 3.74 -24.12 5.73
CA ILE A 76 3.01 -23.20 4.86
C ILE A 76 3.23 -21.79 5.45
N PRO A 77 3.73 -20.84 4.66
CA PRO A 77 3.82 -19.46 5.09
C PRO A 77 2.47 -19.00 5.62
N LEU A 78 2.45 -18.32 6.76
CA LEU A 78 1.21 -17.84 7.36
C LEU A 78 0.52 -16.83 6.43
N PHE A 79 1.34 -16.06 5.70
CA PHE A 79 0.93 -15.03 4.74
C PHE A 79 1.84 -15.04 3.51
N PRO A 80 1.34 -14.63 2.35
CA PRO A 80 2.18 -14.23 1.24
C PRO A 80 3.19 -13.15 1.69
N GLY A 81 4.41 -13.14 1.13
CA GLY A 81 5.47 -12.23 1.54
C GLY A 81 5.04 -10.76 1.57
N VAL A 82 4.31 -10.31 0.53
CA VAL A 82 3.80 -8.93 0.41
C VAL A 82 2.80 -8.56 1.52
N VAL A 83 1.98 -9.53 1.98
CA VAL A 83 1.05 -9.34 3.10
C VAL A 83 1.82 -9.28 4.43
N ALA A 84 2.87 -10.10 4.57
CA ALA A 84 3.74 -10.07 5.75
C ALA A 84 4.49 -8.73 5.85
N ASP A 85 5.00 -8.20 4.74
CA ASP A 85 5.65 -6.89 4.69
C ASP A 85 4.68 -5.74 5.01
N PHE A 86 3.48 -5.78 4.46
CA PHE A 86 2.44 -4.82 4.80
C PHE A 86 2.10 -4.85 6.30
N LEU A 87 1.91 -6.05 6.86
CA LEU A 87 1.62 -6.23 8.29
C LEU A 87 2.78 -5.74 9.16
N ARG A 88 4.04 -6.04 8.80
CA ARG A 88 5.22 -5.53 9.48
C ARG A 88 5.24 -4.02 9.49
N ASN A 89 5.05 -3.37 8.33
CA ASN A 89 5.00 -1.92 8.22
C ASN A 89 3.91 -1.32 9.12
N VAL A 90 2.73 -1.95 9.21
CA VAL A 90 1.64 -1.51 10.10
C VAL A 90 2.03 -1.63 11.58
N ILE A 91 2.68 -2.73 11.96
CA ILE A 91 3.12 -2.95 13.37
C ILE A 91 4.20 -1.97 13.78
N GLU A 92 5.13 -1.65 12.86
CA GLU A 92 6.25 -0.74 13.08
C GLU A 92 5.87 0.74 12.90
N LEU A 93 4.60 1.05 12.62
CA LEU A 93 4.13 2.44 12.56
C LEU A 93 4.38 3.10 13.92
N ASP A 94 5.37 3.97 13.96
CA ASP A 94 5.73 4.69 15.18
C ASP A 94 5.16 6.11 15.12
N ARG A 95 4.41 6.47 16.17
CA ARG A 95 3.90 7.81 16.42
C ARG A 95 5.02 8.87 16.49
N ASN A 96 6.22 8.46 16.90
CA ASN A 96 7.36 9.34 17.06
C ASN A 96 8.21 9.52 15.80
N GLN A 97 7.93 8.77 14.73
CA GLN A 97 8.51 9.07 13.42
C GLN A 97 7.86 10.35 12.87
N THR A 98 8.04 11.41 13.64
CA THR A 98 7.63 12.73 13.25
C THR A 98 8.21 13.05 11.88
N ALA A 99 7.35 13.60 11.05
CA ALA A 99 7.57 14.17 9.73
C ALA A 99 8.76 15.15 9.60
N SER A 100 9.67 15.22 10.56
CA SER A 100 10.73 16.25 10.68
C SER A 100 11.79 16.19 9.59
N LYS A 101 11.72 15.25 8.64
CA LYS A 101 12.62 15.16 7.48
C LYS A 101 11.92 14.90 6.15
N ARG A 102 10.59 14.86 6.10
CA ARG A 102 9.83 14.58 4.87
C ARG A 102 9.36 15.90 4.28
N LEU A 103 9.44 16.02 2.95
CA LEU A 103 8.83 17.13 2.24
C LEU A 103 7.35 17.25 2.65
N GLU A 104 6.91 18.48 3.01
CA GLU A 104 5.54 18.77 3.42
C GLU A 104 4.45 18.29 2.45
N ARG A 105 4.82 18.07 1.19
CA ARG A 105 3.88 17.68 0.12
C ARG A 105 3.23 16.32 0.30
N ILE A 106 3.90 15.32 0.90
CA ILE A 106 3.35 13.97 1.05
C ILE A 106 2.36 13.91 2.23
N PRO A 107 2.66 14.45 3.42
CA PRO A 107 1.66 14.63 4.47
C PRO A 107 0.44 15.45 4.03
N SER A 108 0.61 16.43 3.14
CA SER A 108 -0.50 17.21 2.60
C SER A 108 -1.46 16.37 1.75
N VAL A 109 -0.94 15.35 1.03
CA VAL A 109 -1.79 14.41 0.28
C VAL A 109 -2.59 13.51 1.24
N ALA A 110 -1.99 13.09 2.36
CA ALA A 110 -2.72 12.38 3.41
C ALA A 110 -3.88 13.22 3.95
N SER A 111 -3.61 14.49 4.25
CA SER A 111 -4.65 15.44 4.71
C SER A 111 -5.73 15.67 3.64
N PHE A 112 -5.36 15.73 2.36
CA PHE A 112 -6.31 15.81 1.26
C PHE A 112 -7.27 14.59 1.25
N LEU A 113 -6.75 13.37 1.44
CA LEU A 113 -7.58 12.17 1.53
C LEU A 113 -8.52 12.22 2.75
N GLU A 114 -8.05 12.72 3.87
CA GLU A 114 -8.86 12.87 5.08
C GLU A 114 -9.99 13.89 4.89
N GLU A 115 -9.69 15.02 4.27
CA GLU A 115 -10.68 16.07 4.02
C GLU A 115 -11.73 15.64 2.99
N HIS A 116 -11.32 15.03 1.89
CA HIS A 116 -12.20 14.77 0.76
C HIS A 116 -12.90 13.41 0.81
N LEU A 117 -12.24 12.38 1.37
CA LEU A 117 -12.80 11.03 1.43
C LEU A 117 -13.35 10.70 2.81
N THR A 118 -12.49 10.67 3.84
CA THR A 118 -12.90 10.15 5.14
C THR A 118 -13.70 11.14 5.97
N LYS A 119 -13.60 12.44 5.67
CA LYS A 119 -14.24 13.51 6.45
C LYS A 119 -13.88 13.46 7.94
N GLY A 120 -12.64 13.06 8.23
CA GLY A 120 -12.10 12.96 9.59
C GLY A 120 -10.66 12.48 9.55
N GLU A 121 -10.01 12.57 10.67
CA GLU A 121 -8.58 12.32 10.86
C GLU A 121 -8.30 10.87 11.24
N ILE A 122 -7.29 10.27 10.63
CA ILE A 122 -6.79 8.94 10.96
C ILE A 122 -5.47 9.08 11.68
N HIS A 123 -5.38 8.57 12.89
CA HIS A 123 -4.20 8.69 13.72
C HIS A 123 -3.89 7.39 14.47
N ILE A 124 -2.68 7.35 15.02
CA ILE A 124 -2.17 6.22 15.77
C ILE A 124 -2.02 6.63 17.24
N GLU A 125 -2.44 5.77 18.13
CA GLU A 125 -2.13 5.87 19.56
C GLU A 125 -1.32 4.65 20.01
N ALA A 126 -0.48 4.84 21.03
CA ALA A 126 0.25 3.75 21.63
C ALA A 126 -0.74 2.75 22.25
N GLY A 127 -0.76 1.54 21.70
CA GLY A 127 -1.64 0.49 22.17
C GLY A 127 -1.14 -0.15 23.49
N LYS A 128 -2.02 -0.86 24.18
CA LYS A 128 -1.68 -1.55 25.44
C LYS A 128 -0.74 -2.74 25.29
N MET A 129 -0.49 -3.23 24.05
CA MET A 129 0.23 -4.47 23.75
C MET A 129 1.37 -4.26 22.74
N GLU A 130 2.11 -3.17 22.78
CA GLU A 130 3.18 -2.85 21.82
C GLU A 130 2.72 -2.68 20.35
N TYR A 131 1.45 -2.94 20.04
CA TYR A 131 0.87 -2.74 18.72
C TYR A 131 0.09 -1.44 18.66
N PRO A 132 0.19 -0.66 17.58
CA PRO A 132 -0.50 0.62 17.46
C PRO A 132 -2.03 0.44 17.50
N ASP A 133 -2.72 1.35 18.20
CA ASP A 133 -4.16 1.53 18.10
C ASP A 133 -4.45 2.53 16.98
N ILE A 134 -5.16 2.07 15.94
CA ILE A 134 -5.52 2.91 14.80
C ILE A 134 -6.91 3.44 15.02
N LEU A 135 -7.03 4.76 15.09
CA LEU A 135 -8.23 5.47 15.44
C LEU A 135 -8.65 6.43 14.31
N TYR A 136 -9.93 6.59 14.19
CA TYR A 136 -10.58 7.57 13.31
C TYR A 136 -11.33 8.59 14.18
N LYS A 137 -11.06 9.87 13.97
CA LYS A 137 -11.67 10.99 14.69
C LYS A 137 -12.43 11.89 13.72
N ASN A 138 -13.69 12.16 14.04
CA ASN A 138 -14.52 13.15 13.34
C ASN A 138 -15.32 14.00 14.34
N GLN A 139 -16.26 14.78 13.84
CA GLN A 139 -17.12 15.64 14.68
C GLN A 139 -17.95 14.87 15.70
N SER A 140 -18.25 13.60 15.45
CA SER A 140 -19.07 12.75 16.34
C SER A 140 -18.25 12.05 17.43
N GLY A 141 -16.91 12.11 17.35
CA GLY A 141 -16.01 11.53 18.34
C GLY A 141 -14.85 10.72 17.72
N THR A 142 -14.19 9.93 18.59
CA THR A 142 -13.09 9.05 18.21
C THR A 142 -13.54 7.59 18.26
N PHE A 143 -13.25 6.87 17.19
CA PHE A 143 -13.67 5.50 16.95
C PHE A 143 -12.49 4.62 16.61
N SER A 144 -12.49 3.39 17.07
CA SER A 144 -11.58 2.38 16.55
C SER A 144 -11.93 2.03 15.10
N LEU A 145 -10.95 1.75 14.26
CA LEU A 145 -11.12 1.58 12.82
C LEU A 145 -12.17 0.52 12.44
N HIS A 146 -12.30 -0.56 13.22
CA HIS A 146 -13.31 -1.61 12.99
C HIS A 146 -14.77 -1.16 13.21
N ARG A 147 -14.98 0.05 13.75
CA ARG A 147 -16.31 0.66 13.96
C ARG A 147 -16.61 1.77 12.95
N THR A 148 -15.82 1.88 11.92
CA THR A 148 -15.95 2.89 10.86
C THR A 148 -16.57 2.29 9.60
N SER A 149 -16.87 3.14 8.62
CA SER A 149 -17.35 2.68 7.32
C SER A 149 -16.26 1.92 6.55
N SER A 150 -16.67 1.09 5.57
CA SER A 150 -15.75 0.38 4.68
C SER A 150 -14.82 1.35 3.95
N MET A 151 -15.33 2.49 3.50
CA MET A 151 -14.53 3.52 2.85
C MET A 151 -13.42 4.05 3.76
N VAL A 152 -13.73 4.42 5.01
CA VAL A 152 -12.71 4.89 5.97
C VAL A 152 -11.68 3.80 6.21
N SER A 153 -12.10 2.56 6.41
CA SER A 153 -11.20 1.43 6.62
C SER A 153 -10.28 1.17 5.42
N GLU A 154 -10.78 1.41 4.21
CA GLU A 154 -10.02 1.20 2.97
C GLU A 154 -8.99 2.31 2.71
N VAL A 155 -9.33 3.56 3.05
CA VAL A 155 -8.46 4.72 2.87
C VAL A 155 -7.42 4.83 3.99
N ALA A 156 -7.74 4.35 5.19
CA ALA A 156 -6.87 4.48 6.37
C ALA A 156 -5.43 3.97 6.16
N PRO A 157 -5.17 2.78 5.57
CA PRO A 157 -3.81 2.34 5.31
C PRO A 157 -3.04 3.28 4.40
N VAL A 158 -3.71 3.84 3.38
CA VAL A 158 -3.09 4.80 2.45
C VAL A 158 -2.66 6.05 3.22
N VAL A 159 -3.56 6.64 4.00
CA VAL A 159 -3.26 7.83 4.84
C VAL A 159 -2.08 7.56 5.78
N LEU A 160 -2.09 6.42 6.47
CA LEU A 160 -1.03 6.06 7.42
C LEU A 160 0.33 5.91 6.74
N PHE A 161 0.37 5.22 5.59
CA PHE A 161 1.61 5.05 4.82
C PHE A 161 2.16 6.39 4.32
N LEU A 162 1.30 7.25 3.80
CA LEU A 162 1.69 8.59 3.34
C LEU A 162 2.19 9.48 4.48
N ARG A 163 1.63 9.34 5.66
CA ARG A 163 2.00 10.16 6.81
C ARG A 163 3.28 9.70 7.48
N TYR A 164 3.51 8.39 7.56
CA TYR A 164 4.58 7.85 8.40
C TYR A 164 5.70 7.14 7.63
N LEU A 165 5.46 6.60 6.44
CA LEU A 165 6.41 5.73 5.74
C LEU A 165 6.90 6.31 4.40
N VAL A 166 5.97 6.71 3.53
CA VAL A 166 6.27 7.09 2.15
C VAL A 166 7.03 8.41 2.08
N GLY A 167 8.11 8.44 1.32
CA GLY A 167 8.94 9.61 1.05
C GLY A 167 9.06 9.91 -0.46
N PRO A 168 9.73 11.01 -0.86
CA PRO A 168 9.85 11.44 -2.26
C PRO A 168 10.59 10.45 -3.18
N ARG A 169 11.30 9.47 -2.61
CA ARG A 169 12.06 8.45 -3.34
C ARG A 169 11.47 7.05 -3.16
N SER A 170 10.24 6.97 -2.66
CA SER A 170 9.55 5.70 -2.47
C SER A 170 8.91 5.21 -3.76
N LEU A 171 8.78 3.89 -3.88
CA LEU A 171 7.89 3.22 -4.80
C LEU A 171 6.65 2.77 -4.02
N LEU A 172 5.51 3.35 -4.30
CA LEU A 172 4.24 2.98 -3.68
C LEU A 172 3.43 2.11 -4.65
N ILE A 173 3.19 0.86 -4.28
CA ILE A 173 2.39 -0.09 -5.03
C ILE A 173 1.05 -0.21 -4.34
N ILE A 174 -0.04 0.11 -5.05
CA ILE A 174 -1.40 0.05 -4.51
C ILE A 174 -2.26 -0.84 -5.39
N GLU A 175 -2.77 -1.93 -4.81
CA GLU A 175 -3.78 -2.74 -5.48
C GLU A 175 -5.16 -2.14 -5.26
N GLU A 176 -5.91 -2.03 -6.34
CA GLU A 176 -7.30 -1.60 -6.36
C GLU A 176 -7.61 -0.40 -5.43
N PRO A 177 -6.96 0.78 -5.64
CA PRO A 177 -7.18 1.93 -4.77
C PRO A 177 -8.62 2.42 -4.76
N GLU A 178 -9.39 2.05 -5.77
CA GLU A 178 -10.82 2.36 -5.93
C GLU A 178 -11.76 1.43 -5.16
N SER A 179 -11.27 0.33 -4.60
CA SER A 179 -12.10 -0.64 -3.90
C SER A 179 -12.93 0.01 -2.80
N HIS A 180 -14.21 -0.35 -2.72
CA HIS A 180 -15.19 0.20 -1.77
C HIS A 180 -15.43 1.72 -1.88
N LEU A 181 -14.95 2.39 -2.95
CA LEU A 181 -15.19 3.80 -3.18
C LEU A 181 -16.34 4.02 -4.16
N HIS A 182 -17.25 4.94 -3.80
CA HIS A 182 -18.22 5.49 -4.75
C HIS A 182 -17.49 6.22 -5.90
N PRO A 183 -18.01 6.27 -7.13
CA PRO A 183 -17.33 6.91 -8.26
C PRO A 183 -16.80 8.31 -7.99
N GLU A 184 -17.54 9.15 -7.27
CA GLU A 184 -17.07 10.48 -6.86
C GLU A 184 -15.78 10.41 -6.02
N ASN A 185 -15.71 9.46 -5.09
CA ASN A 185 -14.55 9.23 -4.25
C ASN A 185 -13.38 8.58 -5.01
N GLN A 186 -13.66 7.78 -6.05
CA GLN A 186 -12.64 7.28 -6.96
C GLN A 186 -11.90 8.42 -7.68
N ARG A 187 -12.63 9.48 -8.08
CA ARG A 187 -12.01 10.69 -8.64
C ARG A 187 -11.06 11.36 -7.64
N GLN A 188 -11.46 11.49 -6.38
CA GLN A 188 -10.59 12.07 -5.34
C GLN A 188 -9.35 11.21 -5.09
N MET A 189 -9.49 9.89 -5.11
CA MET A 189 -8.36 8.97 -4.99
C MET A 189 -7.40 9.12 -6.19
N ALA A 190 -7.92 9.23 -7.42
CA ALA A 190 -7.10 9.48 -8.60
C ALA A 190 -6.34 10.81 -8.49
N THR A 191 -7.01 11.88 -8.00
CA THR A 191 -6.36 13.16 -7.72
C THR A 191 -5.23 13.02 -6.70
N ALA A 192 -5.44 12.27 -5.62
CA ALA A 192 -4.40 12.03 -4.62
C ALA A 192 -3.18 11.31 -5.23
N ILE A 193 -3.39 10.32 -6.09
CA ILE A 193 -2.30 9.63 -6.80
C ILE A 193 -1.51 10.59 -7.68
N VAL A 194 -2.17 11.46 -8.42
CA VAL A 194 -1.50 12.48 -9.24
C VAL A 194 -0.67 13.42 -8.36
N LYS A 195 -1.22 13.89 -7.23
CA LYS A 195 -0.49 14.72 -6.26
C LYS A 195 0.76 14.00 -5.70
N LEU A 196 0.68 12.68 -5.45
CA LEU A 196 1.84 11.88 -5.02
C LEU A 196 2.93 11.82 -6.10
N VAL A 197 2.56 11.57 -7.35
CA VAL A 197 3.51 11.56 -8.48
C VAL A 197 4.20 12.91 -8.63
N ARG A 198 3.45 14.01 -8.52
CA ARG A 198 4.00 15.38 -8.52
C ARG A 198 4.91 15.67 -7.32
N ALA A 199 4.68 15.01 -6.19
CA ALA A 199 5.56 15.07 -5.02
C ALA A 199 6.82 14.20 -5.13
N GLY A 200 7.01 13.51 -6.27
CA GLY A 200 8.21 12.70 -6.56
C GLY A 200 8.11 11.24 -6.11
N VAL A 201 6.95 10.78 -5.65
CA VAL A 201 6.69 9.37 -5.35
C VAL A 201 6.48 8.60 -6.66
N LYS A 202 7.10 7.44 -6.81
CA LYS A 202 6.78 6.51 -7.89
C LYS A 202 5.55 5.70 -7.46
N VAL A 203 4.54 5.65 -8.32
CA VAL A 203 3.30 4.93 -8.00
C VAL A 203 3.00 3.89 -9.05
N LEU A 204 2.76 2.65 -8.61
CA LEU A 204 2.25 1.55 -9.41
C LEU A 204 0.86 1.18 -8.90
N VAL A 205 -0.12 1.14 -9.79
CA VAL A 205 -1.51 0.86 -9.46
C VAL A 205 -2.01 -0.32 -10.27
N THR A 206 -2.74 -1.24 -9.62
CA THR A 206 -3.60 -2.19 -10.31
C THR A 206 -5.05 -1.74 -10.14
N THR A 207 -5.88 -1.87 -11.17
CA THR A 207 -7.30 -1.47 -11.12
C THR A 207 -8.15 -2.35 -12.02
N HIS A 208 -9.38 -2.58 -11.61
CA HIS A 208 -10.45 -3.18 -12.41
C HIS A 208 -11.56 -2.18 -12.75
N SER A 209 -11.42 -0.90 -12.34
CA SER A 209 -12.39 0.15 -12.60
C SER A 209 -12.03 0.94 -13.85
N ASP A 210 -12.83 0.79 -14.91
CA ASP A 210 -12.72 1.63 -16.10
C ASP A 210 -12.87 3.12 -15.77
N TYR A 211 -13.75 3.44 -14.81
CA TYR A 211 -13.95 4.81 -14.37
C TYR A 211 -12.70 5.40 -13.74
N PHE A 212 -12.06 4.65 -12.83
CA PHE A 212 -10.83 5.08 -12.17
C PHE A 212 -9.69 5.25 -13.19
N PHE A 213 -9.54 4.29 -14.09
CA PHE A 213 -8.57 4.36 -15.17
C PHE A 213 -8.79 5.60 -16.07
N GLN A 214 -10.04 5.88 -16.44
CA GLN A 214 -10.38 7.07 -17.22
C GLN A 214 -10.04 8.37 -16.47
N GLN A 215 -10.24 8.43 -15.14
CA GLN A 215 -9.85 9.61 -14.36
C GLN A 215 -8.33 9.85 -14.43
N LEU A 216 -7.50 8.81 -14.27
CA LEU A 216 -6.05 8.94 -14.42
C LEU A 216 -5.67 9.40 -15.83
N ASN A 217 -6.29 8.83 -16.85
CA ASN A 217 -6.07 9.20 -18.25
C ASN A 217 -6.45 10.68 -18.53
N ASN A 218 -7.54 11.16 -17.95
CA ASN A 218 -7.92 12.57 -18.03
C ASN A 218 -6.85 13.49 -17.46
N PHE A 219 -6.24 13.14 -16.32
CA PHE A 219 -5.13 13.92 -15.76
C PHE A 219 -3.89 13.92 -16.66
N ILE A 220 -3.59 12.81 -17.34
CA ILE A 220 -2.50 12.74 -18.32
C ILE A 220 -2.79 13.67 -19.50
N MET A 221 -4.02 13.66 -20.03
CA MET A 221 -4.44 14.56 -21.09
C MET A 221 -4.38 16.02 -20.67
N LEU A 222 -4.87 16.35 -19.48
CA LEU A 222 -4.79 17.70 -18.90
C LEU A 222 -3.35 18.21 -18.76
N SER A 223 -2.40 17.31 -18.44
CA SER A 223 -0.98 17.69 -18.34
C SER A 223 -0.36 18.17 -19.66
N GLN A 224 -0.97 17.80 -20.79
CA GLN A 224 -0.52 18.20 -22.12
C GLN A 224 -1.14 19.53 -22.58
N LEU A 225 -2.16 20.02 -21.88
CA LEU A 225 -2.81 21.29 -22.19
C LEU A 225 -2.02 22.50 -21.66
N THR A 226 -2.19 23.65 -22.35
CA THR A 226 -1.67 24.91 -21.80
C THR A 226 -2.42 25.29 -20.51
N GLU A 227 -1.78 26.11 -19.67
CA GLU A 227 -2.41 26.59 -18.43
C GLU A 227 -3.76 27.30 -18.71
N LYS A 228 -3.80 28.11 -19.79
CA LYS A 228 -5.00 28.81 -20.20
C LYS A 228 -6.15 27.85 -20.55
N ASP A 229 -5.84 26.77 -21.26
CA ASP A 229 -6.83 25.78 -21.65
C ASP A 229 -7.31 24.98 -20.43
N ARG A 230 -6.43 24.64 -19.49
CA ARG A 230 -6.80 23.96 -18.23
C ARG A 230 -7.80 24.81 -17.42
N VAL A 231 -7.49 26.08 -17.23
CA VAL A 231 -8.38 27.01 -16.50
C VAL A 231 -9.73 27.14 -17.18
N SER A 232 -9.79 27.17 -18.53
CA SER A 232 -11.05 27.22 -19.27
C SER A 232 -11.93 25.98 -19.05
N HIS A 233 -11.34 24.84 -18.71
CA HIS A 233 -12.02 23.58 -18.36
C HIS A 233 -12.30 23.43 -16.87
N GLY A 234 -12.03 24.47 -16.05
CA GLY A 234 -12.33 24.48 -14.63
C GLY A 234 -11.30 23.78 -13.75
N TYR A 235 -10.07 23.56 -14.26
CA TYR A 235 -8.96 22.99 -13.49
C TYR A 235 -8.01 24.10 -13.03
N SER A 236 -7.58 24.01 -11.76
CA SER A 236 -6.61 24.94 -11.20
C SER A 236 -5.18 24.56 -11.55
N HIS A 237 -4.23 25.43 -11.23
CA HIS A 237 -2.79 25.14 -11.37
C HIS A 237 -2.35 23.93 -10.53
N ASP A 238 -3.07 23.63 -9.45
CA ASP A 238 -2.75 22.57 -8.49
C ASP A 238 -3.46 21.23 -8.78
N ASP A 239 -4.34 21.18 -9.78
CA ASP A 239 -5.02 19.97 -10.28
C ASP A 239 -4.20 19.31 -11.44
#